data_e855d31f042022d0dc73c6e29ec741e8
#
_entry.id   e855d31f042022d0dc73c6e29ec741e8
#
_cell.length_a   1.000
_cell.length_b   1.000
_cell.length_c   1.000
_cell.angle_alpha   90.00
_cell.angle_beta   90.00
_cell.angle_gamma   90.00
#
_symmetry.space_group_name_H-M   'P 1'
#
loop_
_entity.id
_entity.type
_entity.pdbx_description
1 polymer ?
#
loop_
_entity_poly.entity_id
_entity_poly.type
_entity_poly.pdbx_seq_one_letter_code
_entity_poly.pdbx_strand_id
1 'polypeptide(L)'
;NGQKEQFATKYTVENSPNSEAIKTLRNSGFEIQRYIKTANEQKKLNKDEAIAMIEAHKVKARKLILNDTRSTAAYYAVNQTINGFYIFSPYNKNDRSYWSAVATAFQVFQPENPRTAALTNIVLTALKETRQAQANYDHLLTGEQAGIIDITLPNRVGEATSVSSLKGNVVLIDFSAYETDFAPTHTLFLRELYAAYHAKGFEIYQVSVDNNKLLWLEQTREI
;
A
#
# COMPACT_ATOMS: atom_id res chain seq x y z
N ASN A 1 -24.24 14.40 10.01
CA ASN A 1 -23.17 14.08 9.05
C ASN A 1 -23.40 14.67 7.66
N GLY A 2 -24.64 14.69 7.11
CA GLY A 2 -24.93 15.27 5.80
C GLY A 2 -24.70 16.79 5.68
N GLN A 3 -24.76 17.54 6.76
CA GLN A 3 -24.47 18.98 6.75
C GLN A 3 -22.99 19.30 6.53
N LYS A 4 -22.06 18.45 7.02
CA LYS A 4 -20.62 18.65 6.77
C LYS A 4 -20.23 18.42 5.31
N GLU A 5 -20.86 17.48 4.62
CA GLU A 5 -20.64 17.22 3.19
C GLU A 5 -21.19 18.36 2.32
N GLN A 6 -22.34 18.95 2.67
CA GLN A 6 -22.89 20.10 1.97
C GLN A 6 -22.01 21.35 2.11
N PHE A 7 -21.43 21.59 3.27
CA PHE A 7 -20.50 22.69 3.49
C PHE A 7 -19.21 22.55 2.69
N ALA A 8 -18.76 21.31 2.45
CA ALA A 8 -17.51 21.04 1.73
C ALA A 8 -17.60 21.29 0.21
N THR A 9 -18.82 21.27 -0.37
CA THR A 9 -19.01 21.30 -1.82
C THR A 9 -19.72 22.56 -2.34
N LYS A 10 -20.45 23.28 -1.50
CA LYS A 10 -21.36 24.39 -1.91
C LYS A 10 -20.89 25.81 -1.55
N TYR A 11 -19.59 26.01 -1.38
CA TYR A 11 -19.05 27.35 -1.19
C TYR A 11 -18.52 27.93 -2.50
N THR A 12 -18.58 29.24 -2.64
CA THR A 12 -17.93 29.98 -3.74
C THR A 12 -16.55 30.45 -3.30
N VAL A 13 -15.62 30.48 -4.23
CA VAL A 13 -14.28 31.03 -4.02
C VAL A 13 -14.14 32.26 -4.97
N GLU A 14 -13.77 33.40 -4.42
CA GLU A 14 -13.57 34.58 -5.17
C GLU A 14 -12.12 35.05 -5.04
N ASN A 15 -11.54 35.49 -6.15
CA ASN A 15 -10.19 36.07 -6.23
C ASN A 15 -9.05 35.21 -5.68
N SER A 16 -9.21 33.87 -5.66
CA SER A 16 -8.18 32.94 -5.20
C SER A 16 -8.07 31.71 -6.11
N PRO A 17 -7.23 31.76 -7.16
CA PRO A 17 -7.05 30.64 -8.10
C PRO A 17 -6.61 29.33 -7.42
N ASN A 18 -5.72 29.42 -6.41
CA ASN A 18 -5.28 28.26 -5.65
C ASN A 18 -6.43 27.61 -4.86
N SER A 19 -7.27 28.41 -4.22
CA SER A 19 -8.41 27.90 -3.46
C SER A 19 -9.47 27.27 -4.36
N GLU A 20 -9.71 27.84 -5.56
CA GLU A 20 -10.61 27.24 -6.56
C GLU A 20 -10.08 25.91 -7.09
N ALA A 21 -8.78 25.85 -7.36
CA ALA A 21 -8.11 24.61 -7.76
C ALA A 21 -8.20 23.52 -6.67
N ILE A 22 -7.96 23.89 -5.41
CA ILE A 22 -8.11 22.98 -4.25
C ILE A 22 -9.55 22.51 -4.13
N LYS A 23 -10.54 23.39 -4.28
CA LYS A 23 -11.96 23.04 -4.25
C LYS A 23 -12.32 22.01 -5.32
N THR A 24 -11.83 22.22 -6.54
CA THR A 24 -12.06 21.29 -7.67
C THR A 24 -11.49 19.90 -7.37
N LEU A 25 -10.25 19.81 -6.88
CA LEU A 25 -9.66 18.53 -6.48
C LEU A 25 -10.38 17.87 -5.31
N ARG A 26 -10.73 18.66 -4.30
CA ARG A 26 -11.46 18.17 -3.14
C ARG A 26 -12.80 17.56 -3.53
N ASN A 27 -13.56 18.22 -4.38
CA ASN A 27 -14.84 17.72 -4.87
C ASN A 27 -14.66 16.38 -5.62
N SER A 28 -13.67 16.32 -6.50
CA SER A 28 -13.34 15.07 -7.21
C SER A 28 -12.93 13.95 -6.25
N GLY A 29 -12.16 14.23 -5.21
CA GLY A 29 -11.80 13.26 -4.18
C GLY A 29 -13.02 12.75 -3.38
N PHE A 30 -13.95 13.64 -3.03
CA PHE A 30 -15.21 13.26 -2.37
C PHE A 30 -16.10 12.36 -3.24
N GLU A 31 -16.18 12.63 -4.54
CA GLU A 31 -16.92 11.77 -5.46
C GLU A 31 -16.38 10.35 -5.48
N ILE A 32 -15.06 10.18 -5.51
CA ILE A 32 -14.40 8.87 -5.47
C ILE A 32 -14.67 8.17 -4.13
N GLN A 33 -14.48 8.87 -3.01
CA GLN A 33 -14.75 8.30 -1.68
C GLN A 33 -16.21 7.86 -1.53
N ARG A 34 -17.15 8.69 -1.99
CA ARG A 34 -18.59 8.39 -1.97
C ARG A 34 -18.91 7.17 -2.81
N TYR A 35 -18.36 7.09 -4.04
CA TYR A 35 -18.53 5.94 -4.92
C TYR A 35 -18.04 4.65 -4.24
N ILE A 36 -16.78 4.63 -3.77
CA ILE A 36 -16.20 3.45 -3.12
C ILE A 36 -17.02 3.03 -1.90
N LYS A 37 -17.42 3.99 -1.05
CA LYS A 37 -18.21 3.71 0.15
C LYS A 37 -19.56 3.08 -0.22
N THR A 38 -20.32 3.73 -1.09
CA THR A 38 -21.67 3.27 -1.49
C THR A 38 -21.61 1.92 -2.21
N ALA A 39 -20.63 1.73 -3.10
CA ALA A 39 -20.46 0.49 -3.83
C ALA A 39 -20.04 -0.68 -2.92
N ASN A 40 -19.22 -0.42 -1.90
CA ASN A 40 -18.87 -1.42 -0.88
C ASN A 40 -20.09 -1.81 -0.03
N GLU A 41 -20.88 -0.83 0.44
CA GLU A 41 -22.09 -1.09 1.19
C GLU A 41 -23.10 -1.95 0.41
N GLN A 42 -23.17 -1.75 -0.89
CA GLN A 42 -24.01 -2.52 -1.81
C GLN A 42 -23.38 -3.84 -2.30
N LYS A 43 -22.13 -4.14 -1.91
CA LYS A 43 -21.33 -5.27 -2.43
C LYS A 43 -21.23 -5.30 -3.98
N LYS A 44 -21.18 -4.12 -4.61
CA LYS A 44 -21.15 -3.91 -6.06
C LYS A 44 -19.95 -3.08 -6.52
N LEU A 45 -18.84 -3.09 -5.77
CA LEU A 45 -17.66 -2.31 -6.14
C LEU A 45 -17.07 -2.82 -7.45
N ASN A 46 -17.13 -1.96 -8.47
CA ASN A 46 -16.38 -2.17 -9.71
C ASN A 46 -14.99 -1.54 -9.57
N LYS A 47 -13.95 -2.39 -9.53
CA LYS A 47 -12.57 -1.97 -9.36
C LYS A 47 -12.07 -1.12 -10.53
N ASP A 48 -12.43 -1.48 -11.76
CA ASP A 48 -11.97 -0.77 -12.96
C ASP A 48 -12.56 0.64 -13.02
N GLU A 49 -13.82 0.80 -12.62
CA GLU A 49 -14.47 2.11 -12.52
C GLU A 49 -13.81 2.97 -11.44
N ALA A 50 -13.53 2.41 -10.27
CA ALA A 50 -12.82 3.12 -9.20
C ALA A 50 -11.42 3.57 -9.66
N ILE A 51 -10.67 2.72 -10.35
CA ILE A 51 -9.36 3.04 -10.93
C ILE A 51 -9.49 4.15 -11.96
N ALA A 52 -10.47 4.09 -12.86
CA ALA A 52 -10.71 5.12 -13.86
C ALA A 52 -11.02 6.48 -13.22
N MET A 53 -11.81 6.52 -12.15
CA MET A 53 -12.08 7.74 -11.39
C MET A 53 -10.81 8.31 -10.74
N ILE A 54 -9.98 7.46 -10.16
CA ILE A 54 -8.69 7.87 -9.55
C ILE A 54 -7.75 8.42 -10.62
N GLU A 55 -7.64 7.79 -11.78
CA GLU A 55 -6.77 8.29 -12.86
C GLU A 55 -7.30 9.61 -13.44
N ALA A 56 -8.60 9.79 -13.60
CA ALA A 56 -9.19 11.05 -14.01
C ALA A 56 -8.88 12.17 -12.99
N HIS A 57 -8.91 11.86 -11.71
CA HIS A 57 -8.50 12.78 -10.65
C HIS A 57 -7.00 13.10 -10.73
N LYS A 58 -6.13 12.10 -10.91
CA LYS A 58 -4.68 12.29 -11.11
C LYS A 58 -4.39 13.22 -12.30
N VAL A 59 -5.13 13.11 -13.39
CA VAL A 59 -4.95 14.01 -14.55
C VAL A 59 -5.18 15.48 -14.16
N LYS A 60 -6.24 15.77 -13.40
CA LYS A 60 -6.51 17.13 -12.91
C LYS A 60 -5.41 17.62 -11.97
N ALA A 61 -5.00 16.78 -11.02
CA ALA A 61 -3.97 17.12 -10.05
C ALA A 61 -2.59 17.33 -10.71
N ARG A 62 -2.20 16.50 -11.69
CA ARG A 62 -0.96 16.68 -12.48
C ARG A 62 -0.90 18.04 -13.15
N LYS A 63 -2.00 18.48 -13.77
CA LYS A 63 -2.07 19.82 -14.40
C LYS A 63 -1.81 20.93 -13.38
N LEU A 64 -2.38 20.84 -12.19
CA LEU A 64 -2.17 21.81 -11.12
C LEU A 64 -0.72 21.83 -10.63
N ILE A 65 -0.14 20.66 -10.39
CA ILE A 65 1.26 20.54 -9.94
C ILE A 65 2.22 21.11 -10.98
N LEU A 66 2.03 20.79 -12.26
CA LEU A 66 2.89 21.25 -13.34
C LEU A 66 2.73 22.73 -13.68
N ASN A 67 1.56 23.31 -13.40
CA ASN A 67 1.33 24.73 -13.61
C ASN A 67 2.15 25.61 -12.66
N ASP A 68 2.18 25.27 -11.37
CA ASP A 68 3.04 25.95 -10.38
C ASP A 68 3.33 25.02 -9.20
N THR A 69 4.52 24.40 -9.21
CA THR A 69 4.99 23.50 -8.15
C THR A 69 5.19 24.18 -6.79
N ARG A 70 5.26 25.52 -6.75
CA ARG A 70 5.44 26.31 -5.52
C ARG A 70 4.11 26.62 -4.84
N SER A 71 3.00 26.37 -5.50
CA SER A 71 1.67 26.76 -5.03
C SER A 71 1.17 25.89 -3.90
N THR A 72 0.31 26.48 -3.06
CA THR A 72 -0.45 25.71 -2.05
C THR A 72 -1.34 24.64 -2.70
N ALA A 73 -1.81 24.89 -3.92
CA ALA A 73 -2.61 23.92 -4.67
C ALA A 73 -1.79 22.69 -5.07
N ALA A 74 -0.52 22.87 -5.49
CA ALA A 74 0.39 21.75 -5.78
C ALA A 74 0.71 20.95 -4.52
N TYR A 75 0.99 21.63 -3.41
CA TYR A 75 1.15 20.97 -2.10
C TYR A 75 -0.08 20.13 -1.74
N TYR A 76 -1.28 20.71 -1.86
CA TYR A 76 -2.53 20.01 -1.59
C TYR A 76 -2.70 18.79 -2.51
N ALA A 77 -2.39 18.92 -3.80
CA ALA A 77 -2.57 17.90 -4.80
C ALA A 77 -1.74 16.63 -4.50
N VAL A 78 -0.46 16.78 -4.13
CA VAL A 78 0.39 15.61 -3.81
C VAL A 78 0.01 14.94 -2.50
N ASN A 79 -0.52 15.69 -1.52
CA ASN A 79 -0.89 15.19 -0.20
C ASN A 79 -2.28 14.57 -0.12
N GLN A 80 -3.03 14.49 -1.23
CA GLN A 80 -4.38 13.93 -1.19
C GLN A 80 -4.39 12.42 -0.95
N THR A 81 -5.32 12.01 -0.12
CA THR A 81 -5.53 10.59 0.22
C THR A 81 -6.98 10.17 -0.02
N ILE A 82 -7.17 8.89 -0.32
CA ILE A 82 -8.45 8.19 -0.32
C ILE A 82 -8.33 7.02 0.65
N ASN A 83 -9.21 6.96 1.64
CA ASN A 83 -9.19 5.92 2.69
C ASN A 83 -7.80 5.76 3.36
N GLY A 84 -7.07 6.86 3.57
CA GLY A 84 -5.74 6.87 4.18
C GLY A 84 -4.58 6.57 3.24
N PHE A 85 -4.84 6.19 2.00
CA PHE A 85 -3.78 5.94 0.99
C PHE A 85 -3.58 7.15 0.09
N TYR A 86 -2.32 7.51 -0.15
CA TYR A 86 -1.98 8.59 -1.08
C TYR A 86 -2.46 8.28 -2.49
N ILE A 87 -3.13 9.25 -3.15
CA ILE A 87 -3.51 9.16 -4.57
C ILE A 87 -2.25 9.16 -5.44
N PHE A 88 -1.28 10.04 -5.13
CA PHE A 88 0.08 9.96 -5.66
C PHE A 88 0.95 9.24 -4.66
N SER A 89 1.22 7.97 -4.90
CA SER A 89 2.04 7.20 -3.96
C SER A 89 3.51 7.65 -4.03
N PRO A 90 4.12 8.13 -2.94
CA PRO A 90 5.54 8.47 -2.94
C PRO A 90 6.44 7.25 -3.18
N TYR A 91 5.93 6.04 -2.99
CA TYR A 91 6.63 4.78 -3.26
C TYR A 91 6.60 4.37 -4.73
N ASN A 92 5.62 4.83 -5.51
CA ASN A 92 5.59 4.61 -6.95
C ASN A 92 6.56 5.57 -7.65
N LYS A 93 7.42 5.06 -8.52
CA LYS A 93 8.46 5.85 -9.21
C LYS A 93 7.87 7.03 -10.01
N ASN A 94 6.77 6.82 -10.71
CA ASN A 94 6.15 7.84 -11.55
C ASN A 94 5.45 8.91 -10.70
N ASP A 95 4.70 8.49 -9.69
CA ASP A 95 4.00 9.41 -8.79
C ASP A 95 4.97 10.22 -7.93
N ARG A 96 6.07 9.61 -7.48
CA ARG A 96 7.13 10.26 -6.68
C ARG A 96 7.78 11.43 -7.41
N SER A 97 7.82 11.44 -8.73
CA SER A 97 8.35 12.57 -9.48
C SER A 97 7.61 13.87 -9.19
N TYR A 98 6.29 13.81 -8.99
CA TYR A 98 5.48 14.97 -8.61
C TYR A 98 5.75 15.44 -7.18
N TRP A 99 5.91 14.49 -6.24
CA TRP A 99 6.35 14.80 -4.89
C TRP A 99 7.70 15.48 -4.85
N SER A 100 8.66 14.95 -5.60
CA SER A 100 10.01 15.51 -5.70
C SER A 100 10.01 16.91 -6.30
N ALA A 101 9.21 17.15 -7.33
CA ALA A 101 9.09 18.46 -7.95
C ALA A 101 8.55 19.51 -6.96
N VAL A 102 7.49 19.18 -6.22
CA VAL A 102 6.91 20.09 -5.21
C VAL A 102 7.88 20.27 -4.03
N ALA A 103 8.49 19.19 -3.52
CA ALA A 103 9.45 19.30 -2.41
C ALA A 103 10.65 20.17 -2.78
N THR A 104 11.23 20.00 -3.97
CA THR A 104 12.35 20.82 -4.46
C THR A 104 11.93 22.29 -4.63
N ALA A 105 10.75 22.55 -5.19
CA ALA A 105 10.25 23.91 -5.33
C ALA A 105 10.06 24.60 -3.97
N PHE A 106 9.54 23.89 -2.98
CA PHE A 106 9.41 24.41 -1.61
C PHE A 106 10.76 24.66 -0.96
N GLN A 107 11.75 23.75 -1.14
CA GLN A 107 13.11 23.97 -0.63
C GLN A 107 13.77 25.23 -1.19
N VAL A 108 13.59 25.48 -2.50
CA VAL A 108 14.22 26.62 -3.16
C VAL A 108 13.52 27.93 -2.85
N PHE A 109 12.19 27.96 -2.86
CA PHE A 109 11.42 29.20 -2.81
C PHE A 109 10.76 29.48 -1.46
N GLN A 110 10.63 28.46 -0.61
CA GLN A 110 9.97 28.55 0.69
C GLN A 110 10.74 27.72 1.76
N PRO A 111 12.06 27.94 1.97
CA PRO A 111 12.86 27.10 2.86
C PRO A 111 12.36 27.12 4.31
N GLU A 112 11.85 28.27 4.79
CA GLU A 112 11.35 28.46 6.15
C GLU A 112 9.90 27.95 6.34
N ASN A 113 9.24 27.49 5.29
CA ASN A 113 7.88 26.96 5.41
C ASN A 113 7.91 25.61 6.17
N PRO A 114 7.13 25.44 7.25
CA PRO A 114 7.12 24.19 8.00
C PRO A 114 6.78 22.93 7.17
N ARG A 115 6.06 23.13 6.07
CA ARG A 115 5.71 22.05 5.13
C ARG A 115 6.88 21.54 4.31
N THR A 116 7.92 22.36 4.13
CA THR A 116 9.11 22.00 3.34
C THR A 116 9.84 20.79 3.90
N ALA A 117 10.08 20.79 5.20
CA ALA A 117 10.72 19.66 5.88
C ALA A 117 9.88 18.37 5.75
N ALA A 118 8.56 18.47 5.92
CA ALA A 118 7.65 17.34 5.81
C ALA A 118 7.66 16.73 4.39
N LEU A 119 7.56 17.57 3.34
CA LEU A 119 7.64 17.12 1.94
C LEU A 119 8.95 16.40 1.65
N THR A 120 10.07 16.99 2.06
CA THR A 120 11.40 16.42 1.87
C THR A 120 11.54 15.07 2.56
N ASN A 121 11.10 14.96 3.81
CA ASN A 121 11.16 13.72 4.57
C ASN A 121 10.33 12.60 3.91
N ILE A 122 9.12 12.90 3.42
CA ILE A 122 8.29 11.91 2.70
C ILE A 122 9.04 11.37 1.48
N VAL A 123 9.63 12.25 0.66
CA VAL A 123 10.36 11.86 -0.56
C VAL A 123 11.60 11.04 -0.22
N LEU A 124 12.41 11.48 0.75
CA LEU A 124 13.64 10.80 1.13
C LEU A 124 13.37 9.43 1.76
N THR A 125 12.35 9.34 2.62
CA THR A 125 11.93 8.06 3.23
C THR A 125 11.48 7.08 2.16
N ALA A 126 10.59 7.50 1.26
CA ALA A 126 10.11 6.65 0.18
C ALA A 126 11.23 6.19 -0.78
N LEU A 127 12.21 7.07 -1.06
CA LEU A 127 13.39 6.70 -1.85
C LEU A 127 14.25 5.66 -1.14
N LYS A 128 14.53 5.87 0.15
CA LYS A 128 15.34 4.95 0.96
C LYS A 128 14.68 3.57 1.02
N GLU A 129 13.40 3.51 1.37
CA GLU A 129 12.67 2.26 1.52
C GLU A 129 12.51 1.54 0.18
N THR A 130 12.24 2.25 -0.92
CA THR A 130 12.15 1.65 -2.25
C THR A 130 13.49 1.08 -2.69
N ARG A 131 14.61 1.77 -2.44
CA ARG A 131 15.97 1.28 -2.77
C ARG A 131 16.33 0.06 -1.94
N GLN A 132 16.00 0.08 -0.66
CA GLN A 132 16.27 -1.04 0.23
C GLN A 132 15.45 -2.28 -0.17
N ALA A 133 14.17 -2.12 -0.50
CA ALA A 133 13.34 -3.19 -1.01
C ALA A 133 13.88 -3.76 -2.33
N GLN A 134 14.33 -2.89 -3.26
CA GLN A 134 14.94 -3.33 -4.51
C GLN A 134 16.26 -4.07 -4.27
N ALA A 135 17.13 -3.56 -3.41
CA ALA A 135 18.40 -4.22 -3.08
C ALA A 135 18.16 -5.59 -2.45
N ASN A 136 17.20 -5.71 -1.53
CA ASN A 136 16.82 -6.99 -0.94
C ASN A 136 16.29 -7.96 -2.01
N TYR A 137 15.46 -7.48 -2.94
CA TYR A 137 14.95 -8.28 -4.05
C TYR A 137 16.08 -8.75 -4.98
N ASP A 138 17.00 -7.86 -5.34
CA ASP A 138 18.16 -8.17 -6.20
C ASP A 138 19.08 -9.20 -5.51
N HIS A 139 19.29 -9.09 -4.19
CA HIS A 139 20.01 -10.11 -3.41
C HIS A 139 19.33 -11.48 -3.45
N LEU A 140 18.01 -11.51 -3.38
CA LEU A 140 17.25 -12.76 -3.51
C LEU A 140 17.41 -13.39 -4.90
N LEU A 141 17.49 -12.57 -5.97
CA LEU A 141 17.64 -13.05 -7.35
C LEU A 141 19.07 -13.50 -7.70
N THR A 142 20.09 -12.82 -7.16
CA THR A 142 21.49 -13.12 -7.47
C THR A 142 22.03 -14.34 -6.76
N GLY A 143 21.29 -14.90 -5.79
CA GLY A 143 21.71 -16.09 -5.06
C GLY A 143 22.99 -15.90 -4.24
N GLU A 144 23.50 -14.67 -4.13
CA GLU A 144 24.55 -14.37 -3.16
C GLU A 144 23.97 -14.55 -1.78
N GLN A 145 24.52 -15.50 -1.05
CA GLN A 145 24.13 -15.91 0.30
C GLN A 145 24.32 -14.74 1.30
N ALA A 146 23.47 -13.73 1.24
CA ALA A 146 23.06 -13.05 2.46
C ALA A 146 22.28 -14.14 3.24
N GLY A 147 22.89 -14.66 4.31
CA GLY A 147 22.41 -15.85 4.97
C GLY A 147 20.90 -15.80 5.16
N ILE A 148 20.20 -16.66 4.46
CA ILE A 148 18.79 -16.90 4.75
C ILE A 148 18.81 -17.31 6.23
N ILE A 149 18.13 -16.54 7.07
CA ILE A 149 17.89 -16.97 8.45
C ILE A 149 17.10 -18.27 8.32
N ASP A 150 17.79 -19.39 8.51
CA ASP A 150 17.17 -20.69 8.36
C ASP A 150 16.28 -20.92 9.58
N ILE A 151 14.98 -20.89 9.36
CA ILE A 151 13.99 -21.16 10.41
C ILE A 151 13.85 -22.67 10.49
N THR A 152 14.31 -23.26 11.61
CA THR A 152 14.17 -24.69 11.90
C THR A 152 13.23 -24.87 13.08
N LEU A 153 12.09 -25.50 12.86
CA LEU A 153 11.05 -25.73 13.86
C LEU A 153 10.55 -27.17 13.79
N PRO A 154 10.05 -27.74 14.90
CA PRO A 154 9.44 -29.05 14.87
C PRO A 154 8.13 -29.05 14.08
N ASN A 155 7.97 -30.03 13.20
CA ASN A 155 6.72 -30.29 12.50
C ASN A 155 5.69 -30.97 13.42
N ARG A 156 4.54 -31.36 12.87
CA ARG A 156 3.45 -32.01 13.63
C ARG A 156 3.86 -33.28 14.34
N VAL A 157 4.80 -34.05 13.79
CA VAL A 157 5.28 -35.32 14.36
C VAL A 157 6.51 -35.12 15.25
N GLY A 158 6.96 -33.87 15.42
CA GLY A 158 8.10 -33.51 16.27
C GLY A 158 9.46 -33.57 15.58
N GLU A 159 9.51 -33.76 14.26
CA GLU A 159 10.74 -33.73 13.49
C GLU A 159 11.13 -32.29 13.13
N ALA A 160 12.42 -32.00 13.22
CA ALA A 160 12.95 -30.69 12.84
C ALA A 160 12.83 -30.49 11.31
N THR A 161 12.11 -29.46 10.91
CA THR A 161 11.97 -29.08 9.51
C THR A 161 12.50 -27.66 9.33
N SER A 162 13.33 -27.43 8.32
CA SER A 162 13.94 -26.13 8.06
C SER A 162 13.48 -25.54 6.72
N VAL A 163 13.47 -24.20 6.61
CA VAL A 163 13.21 -23.51 5.34
C VAL A 163 14.25 -23.92 4.29
N SER A 164 15.50 -24.14 4.70
CA SER A 164 16.57 -24.59 3.81
C SER A 164 16.31 -25.95 3.18
N SER A 165 15.50 -26.82 3.79
CA SER A 165 15.09 -28.10 3.20
C SER A 165 14.24 -27.96 1.93
N LEU A 166 13.64 -26.79 1.72
CA LEU A 166 12.81 -26.45 0.55
C LEU A 166 13.60 -25.71 -0.55
N LYS A 167 14.94 -25.74 -0.45
CA LYS A 167 15.83 -25.08 -1.42
C LYS A 167 15.56 -25.58 -2.84
N GLY A 168 15.48 -24.63 -3.78
CA GLY A 168 15.14 -24.89 -5.18
C GLY A 168 13.70 -24.55 -5.53
N ASN A 169 12.86 -24.30 -4.53
CA ASN A 169 11.48 -23.85 -4.69
C ASN A 169 11.33 -22.36 -4.35
N VAL A 170 10.23 -21.78 -4.79
CA VAL A 170 9.75 -20.48 -4.28
C VAL A 170 8.97 -20.76 -3.00
N VAL A 171 9.49 -20.30 -1.87
CA VAL A 171 8.91 -20.60 -0.55
C VAL A 171 8.20 -19.38 0.00
N LEU A 172 6.90 -19.51 0.28
CA LEU A 172 6.14 -18.57 1.10
C LEU A 172 6.32 -18.93 2.57
N ILE A 173 6.90 -18.04 3.36
CA ILE A 173 6.91 -18.17 4.82
C ILE A 173 5.68 -17.46 5.36
N ASP A 174 4.80 -18.21 6.00
CA ASP A 174 3.54 -17.72 6.57
C ASP A 174 3.55 -17.88 8.09
N PHE A 175 3.21 -16.78 8.80
CA PHE A 175 3.05 -16.80 10.26
C PHE A 175 1.56 -16.79 10.60
N SER A 176 1.05 -17.96 10.97
CA SER A 176 -0.38 -18.16 11.21
C SER A 176 -0.72 -18.19 12.71
N ALA A 177 -1.81 -17.51 13.06
CA ALA A 177 -2.45 -17.58 14.37
C ALA A 177 -3.80 -18.30 14.23
N TYR A 178 -3.84 -19.59 14.57
CA TYR A 178 -5.03 -20.45 14.43
C TYR A 178 -6.11 -20.15 15.48
N GLU A 179 -5.78 -19.42 16.56
CA GLU A 179 -6.73 -18.98 17.58
C GLU A 179 -7.62 -17.83 17.12
N THR A 180 -7.41 -17.28 15.93
CA THR A 180 -8.17 -16.13 15.41
C THR A 180 -9.35 -16.56 14.55
N ASP A 181 -10.44 -15.79 14.58
CA ASP A 181 -11.62 -15.99 13.72
C ASP A 181 -11.29 -15.91 12.21
N PHE A 182 -10.15 -15.33 11.87
CA PHE A 182 -9.68 -15.16 10.51
C PHE A 182 -8.94 -16.40 9.97
N ALA A 183 -8.46 -17.29 10.84
CA ALA A 183 -7.64 -18.45 10.48
C ALA A 183 -8.28 -19.38 9.43
N PRO A 184 -9.58 -19.72 9.45
CA PRO A 184 -10.17 -20.60 8.45
C PRO A 184 -10.11 -20.01 7.03
N THR A 185 -10.41 -18.71 6.89
CA THR A 185 -10.37 -18.02 5.59
C THR A 185 -8.95 -17.92 5.06
N HIS A 186 -7.99 -17.65 5.93
CA HIS A 186 -6.57 -17.59 5.57
C HIS A 186 -6.04 -18.97 5.13
N THR A 187 -6.36 -20.03 5.86
CA THR A 187 -5.99 -21.40 5.51
C THR A 187 -6.56 -21.83 4.15
N LEU A 188 -7.81 -21.49 3.86
CA LEU A 188 -8.42 -21.76 2.56
C LEU A 188 -7.66 -21.05 1.43
N PHE A 189 -7.33 -19.78 1.61
CA PHE A 189 -6.53 -19.03 0.65
C PHE A 189 -5.16 -19.67 0.40
N LEU A 190 -4.45 -20.10 1.45
CA LEU A 190 -3.16 -20.77 1.30
C LEU A 190 -3.27 -22.10 0.55
N ARG A 191 -4.33 -22.86 0.78
CA ARG A 191 -4.61 -24.12 0.05
C ARG A 191 -4.85 -23.87 -1.44
N GLU A 192 -5.63 -22.85 -1.79
CA GLU A 192 -5.86 -22.48 -3.19
C GLU A 192 -4.56 -22.05 -3.87
N LEU A 193 -3.73 -21.26 -3.18
CA LEU A 193 -2.44 -20.83 -3.68
C LEU A 193 -1.50 -22.02 -3.91
N TYR A 194 -1.42 -22.94 -2.94
CA TYR A 194 -0.62 -24.15 -3.03
C TYR A 194 -1.07 -25.04 -4.20
N ALA A 195 -2.37 -25.30 -4.32
CA ALA A 195 -2.92 -26.08 -5.42
C ALA A 195 -2.61 -25.48 -6.80
N ALA A 196 -2.61 -24.16 -6.92
CA ALA A 196 -2.35 -23.46 -8.19
C ALA A 196 -0.87 -23.47 -8.62
N TYR A 197 0.06 -23.52 -7.66
CA TYR A 197 1.47 -23.25 -7.93
C TYR A 197 2.46 -24.33 -7.47
N HIS A 198 2.07 -25.28 -6.63
CA HIS A 198 2.96 -26.36 -6.15
C HIS A 198 3.66 -27.09 -7.30
N ALA A 199 2.92 -27.50 -8.32
CA ALA A 199 3.48 -28.20 -9.49
C ALA A 199 4.51 -27.34 -10.28
N LYS A 200 4.59 -26.04 -9.99
CA LYS A 200 5.55 -25.09 -10.59
C LYS A 200 6.73 -24.78 -9.67
N GLY A 201 6.93 -25.55 -8.60
CA GLY A 201 8.01 -25.34 -7.64
C GLY A 201 7.69 -24.28 -6.58
N PHE A 202 6.44 -24.19 -6.14
CA PHE A 202 6.02 -23.33 -5.04
C PHE A 202 5.75 -24.18 -3.78
N GLU A 203 6.26 -23.70 -2.64
CA GLU A 203 6.07 -24.35 -1.33
C GLU A 203 5.62 -23.32 -0.29
N ILE A 204 4.96 -23.80 0.76
CA ILE A 204 4.55 -22.99 1.91
C ILE A 204 5.21 -23.54 3.17
N TYR A 205 6.02 -22.70 3.83
CA TYR A 205 6.55 -22.97 5.15
C TYR A 205 5.73 -22.19 6.18
N GLN A 206 4.78 -22.87 6.80
CA GLN A 206 3.84 -22.26 7.72
C GLN A 206 4.31 -22.40 9.17
N VAL A 207 4.39 -21.27 9.89
CA VAL A 207 4.81 -21.18 11.29
C VAL A 207 3.60 -20.78 12.13
N SER A 208 3.19 -21.63 13.07
CA SER A 208 2.20 -21.24 14.08
C SER A 208 2.82 -20.32 15.11
N VAL A 209 2.16 -19.21 15.37
CA VAL A 209 2.49 -18.27 16.45
C VAL A 209 1.61 -18.44 17.69
N ASP A 210 0.74 -19.47 17.69
CA ASP A 210 -0.14 -19.76 18.81
C ASP A 210 0.61 -20.39 19.98
N ASN A 211 0.16 -20.11 21.18
CA ASN A 211 0.66 -20.74 22.41
C ASN A 211 0.01 -22.12 22.67
N ASN A 212 -1.12 -22.40 22.02
CA ASN A 212 -1.88 -23.62 22.20
C ASN A 212 -1.49 -24.69 21.17
N LYS A 213 -0.55 -25.57 21.56
CA LYS A 213 -0.09 -26.65 20.69
C LYS A 213 -1.18 -27.63 20.27
N LEU A 214 -2.17 -27.90 21.13
CA LEU A 214 -3.25 -28.81 20.78
C LEU A 214 -4.14 -28.27 19.69
N LEU A 215 -4.50 -27.00 19.77
CA LEU A 215 -5.30 -26.34 18.75
C LEU A 215 -4.57 -26.34 17.40
N TRP A 216 -3.29 -26.00 17.38
CA TRP A 216 -2.47 -26.07 16.17
C TRP A 216 -2.47 -27.48 15.55
N LEU A 217 -2.29 -28.53 16.35
CA LEU A 217 -2.29 -29.95 15.88
C LEU A 217 -3.65 -30.34 15.29
N GLU A 218 -4.77 -29.86 15.86
CA GLU A 218 -6.11 -30.11 15.34
C GLU A 218 -6.34 -29.38 14.02
N GLN A 219 -6.08 -28.10 13.98
CA GLN A 219 -6.34 -27.24 12.81
C GLN A 219 -5.48 -27.62 11.59
N THR A 220 -4.29 -28.16 11.81
CA THR A 220 -3.39 -28.62 10.74
C THR A 220 -3.53 -30.10 10.41
N ARG A 221 -4.54 -30.81 10.94
CA ARG A 221 -4.69 -32.25 10.75
C ARG A 221 -5.00 -32.68 9.32
N GLU A 222 -5.67 -31.80 8.57
CA GLU A 222 -6.17 -32.07 7.22
C GLU A 222 -5.47 -31.20 6.13
N ILE A 223 -4.32 -30.63 6.47
CA ILE A 223 -3.54 -29.82 5.54
C ILE A 223 -2.47 -30.64 4.83
#